data_869bcd6c350fb78f1d818523b8a35cef
#
_entry.id   869bcd6c350fb78f1d818523b8a35cef
#
_cell.length_a   1.000
_cell.length_b   1.000
_cell.length_c   1.000
_cell.angle_alpha   90.00
_cell.angle_beta   90.00
_cell.angle_gamma   90.00
#
_symmetry.space_group_name_H-M   'P 1'
#
loop_
_entity.id
_entity.type
_entity.pdbx_description
1 polymer ?
#
loop_
_entity_poly.entity_id
_entity_poly.type
_entity_poly.pdbx_seq_one_letter_code
_entity_poly.pdbx_strand_id
1 'polypeptide(L)'
;RGRTFFGLPNSVILMLALFFTAHILMTRTSIGRYIYAVGGNPEAARLSGVPVKLVLVFVYTLTGLLAGLGGVMEASLHITGDPKSGDLVELKVIAAVVVGGTSLAGGQGRILGTLIGAFIIAVINNGMNLTGVESHMQKVIYGAVILVAVLIDQLKIHLMKLKKY
;
A
#
# COMPACT_ATOMS: atom_id res chain seq x y z
N ARG A 1 -28.14 -1.54 -1.06
CA ARG A 1 -27.92 -2.44 0.11
C ARG A 1 -27.07 -3.60 -0.39
N GLY A 2 -25.76 -3.59 -0.08
CA GLY A 2 -24.83 -4.64 -0.52
C GLY A 2 -25.28 -6.01 0.02
N ARG A 3 -25.23 -7.03 -0.82
CA ARG A 3 -25.45 -8.41 -0.40
C ARG A 3 -24.44 -8.75 0.69
N THR A 4 -24.91 -9.12 1.85
CA THR A 4 -24.08 -9.59 2.96
C THR A 4 -23.95 -11.10 2.85
N PHE A 5 -22.73 -11.58 2.79
CA PHE A 5 -22.42 -13.01 2.92
C PHE A 5 -21.91 -13.21 4.36
N PHE A 6 -22.53 -14.08 5.13
CA PHE A 6 -22.23 -14.25 6.56
C PHE A 6 -22.37 -12.97 7.42
N GLY A 7 -23.28 -12.02 7.07
CA GLY A 7 -23.47 -10.79 7.84
C GLY A 7 -22.39 -9.71 7.63
N LEU A 8 -21.37 -9.97 6.80
CA LEU A 8 -20.33 -9.00 6.43
C LEU A 8 -20.60 -8.42 5.04
N PRO A 9 -20.30 -7.12 4.80
CA PRO A 9 -20.32 -6.54 3.47
C PRO A 9 -19.37 -7.28 2.52
N ASN A 10 -19.79 -7.52 1.28
CA ASN A 10 -18.95 -8.24 0.29
C ASN A 10 -17.59 -7.55 0.05
N SER A 11 -17.50 -6.22 0.20
CA SER A 11 -16.25 -5.45 0.11
C SER A 11 -15.23 -5.85 1.17
N VAL A 12 -15.68 -6.13 2.39
CA VAL A 12 -14.79 -6.57 3.49
C VAL A 12 -14.25 -7.96 3.21
N ILE A 13 -15.10 -8.87 2.73
CA ILE A 13 -14.68 -10.24 2.37
C ILE A 13 -13.64 -10.20 1.25
N LEU A 14 -13.88 -9.39 0.22
CA LEU A 14 -12.94 -9.21 -0.90
C LEU A 14 -11.62 -8.61 -0.41
N MET A 15 -11.66 -7.58 0.44
CA MET A 15 -10.47 -6.99 1.04
C MET A 15 -9.64 -8.03 1.80
N LEU A 16 -10.26 -8.81 2.68
CA LEU A 16 -9.57 -9.86 3.45
C LEU A 16 -8.98 -10.94 2.54
N ALA A 17 -9.71 -11.37 1.51
CA ALA A 17 -9.24 -12.34 0.55
C ALA A 17 -8.02 -11.83 -0.23
N LEU A 18 -8.03 -10.56 -0.68
CA LEU A 18 -6.90 -9.93 -1.38
C LEU A 18 -5.69 -9.79 -0.47
N PHE A 19 -5.85 -9.34 0.78
CA PHE A 19 -4.76 -9.25 1.73
C PHE A 19 -4.16 -10.61 2.07
N PHE A 20 -5.00 -11.64 2.25
CA PHE A 20 -4.55 -13.01 2.50
C PHE A 20 -3.77 -13.57 1.31
N THR A 21 -4.28 -13.39 0.10
CA THR A 21 -3.61 -13.82 -1.14
C THR A 21 -2.27 -13.08 -1.32
N ALA A 22 -2.24 -11.76 -1.13
CA ALA A 22 -1.03 -10.96 -1.19
C ALA A 22 -0.01 -11.39 -0.12
N HIS A 23 -0.47 -11.71 1.11
CA HIS A 23 0.39 -12.20 2.17
C HIS A 23 1.06 -13.53 1.79
N ILE A 24 0.30 -14.50 1.26
CA ILE A 24 0.85 -15.78 0.79
C ILE A 24 1.84 -15.53 -0.36
N LEU A 25 1.46 -14.72 -1.35
CA LEU A 25 2.29 -14.40 -2.49
C LEU A 25 3.65 -13.82 -2.04
N MET A 26 3.64 -12.86 -1.13
CA MET A 26 4.87 -12.20 -0.69
C MET A 26 5.72 -13.04 0.26
N THR A 27 5.11 -13.93 1.08
CA THR A 27 5.84 -14.69 2.11
C THR A 27 6.20 -16.11 1.69
N ARG A 28 5.39 -16.74 0.86
CA ARG A 28 5.50 -18.18 0.55
C ARG A 28 5.94 -18.48 -0.87
N THR A 29 5.96 -17.51 -1.79
CA THR A 29 6.29 -17.77 -3.20
C THR A 29 7.69 -17.26 -3.60
N SER A 30 8.23 -17.81 -4.68
CA SER A 30 9.48 -17.33 -5.28
C SER A 30 9.33 -15.93 -5.85
N ILE A 31 8.15 -15.59 -6.36
CA ILE A 31 7.84 -14.25 -6.89
C ILE A 31 7.99 -13.20 -5.79
N GLY A 32 7.47 -13.46 -4.59
CA GLY A 32 7.64 -12.54 -3.46
C GLY A 32 9.11 -12.30 -3.12
N ARG A 33 9.93 -13.36 -3.09
CA ARG A 33 11.38 -13.21 -2.88
C ARG A 33 12.05 -12.39 -3.98
N TYR A 34 11.65 -12.58 -5.23
CA TYR A 34 12.18 -11.79 -6.36
C TYR A 34 11.77 -10.33 -6.26
N ILE A 35 10.53 -10.03 -5.85
CA ILE A 35 10.07 -8.65 -5.63
C ILE A 35 10.92 -7.95 -4.58
N TYR A 36 11.20 -8.59 -3.44
CA TYR A 36 12.08 -8.04 -2.41
C TYR A 36 13.53 -7.87 -2.89
N ALA A 37 14.07 -8.84 -3.63
CA ALA A 37 15.41 -8.78 -4.16
C ALA A 37 15.58 -7.62 -5.16
N VAL A 38 14.65 -7.50 -6.11
CA VAL A 38 14.63 -6.43 -7.12
C VAL A 38 14.42 -5.06 -6.45
N GLY A 39 13.52 -4.98 -5.44
CA GLY A 39 13.30 -3.75 -4.70
C GLY A 39 14.52 -3.29 -3.89
N GLY A 40 15.33 -4.22 -3.38
CA GLY A 40 16.53 -3.91 -2.60
C GLY A 40 17.72 -3.48 -3.47
N ASN A 41 18.04 -4.25 -4.49
CA ASN A 41 19.09 -3.91 -5.45
C ASN A 41 18.84 -4.67 -6.78
N PRO A 42 18.30 -3.98 -7.80
CA PRO A 42 17.98 -4.59 -9.09
C PRO A 42 19.19 -5.20 -9.80
N GLU A 43 20.37 -4.58 -9.66
CA GLU A 43 21.58 -5.04 -10.32
C GLU A 43 22.13 -6.32 -9.67
N ALA A 44 22.17 -6.36 -8.33
CA ALA A 44 22.53 -7.58 -7.59
C ALA A 44 21.53 -8.71 -7.86
N ALA A 45 20.24 -8.41 -7.92
CA ALA A 45 19.20 -9.39 -8.26
C ALA A 45 19.42 -9.96 -9.69
N ARG A 46 19.75 -9.10 -10.66
CA ARG A 46 20.04 -9.51 -12.04
C ARG A 46 21.26 -10.43 -12.11
N LEU A 47 22.34 -10.08 -11.42
CA LEU A 47 23.55 -10.90 -11.34
C LEU A 47 23.30 -12.25 -10.66
N SER A 48 22.32 -12.33 -9.78
CA SER A 48 21.88 -13.57 -9.14
C SER A 48 20.88 -14.38 -9.97
N GLY A 49 20.65 -14.01 -11.24
CA GLY A 49 19.79 -14.75 -12.16
C GLY A 49 18.30 -14.43 -12.04
N VAL A 50 17.90 -13.39 -11.27
CA VAL A 50 16.50 -12.97 -11.18
C VAL A 50 16.08 -12.25 -12.46
N PRO A 51 14.97 -12.63 -13.10
CA PRO A 51 14.46 -11.99 -14.31
C PRO A 51 13.79 -10.64 -13.99
N VAL A 52 14.59 -9.60 -13.71
CA VAL A 52 14.16 -8.30 -13.24
C VAL A 52 13.04 -7.69 -14.09
N LYS A 53 13.15 -7.75 -15.44
CA LYS A 53 12.12 -7.22 -16.34
C LYS A 53 10.77 -7.89 -16.15
N LEU A 54 10.73 -9.22 -16.04
CA LEU A 54 9.49 -9.97 -15.83
C LEU A 54 8.88 -9.66 -14.45
N VAL A 55 9.70 -9.50 -13.42
CA VAL A 55 9.25 -9.11 -12.08
C VAL A 55 8.61 -7.73 -12.12
N LEU A 56 9.23 -6.76 -12.78
CA LEU A 56 8.68 -5.41 -12.92
C LEU A 56 7.34 -5.43 -13.68
N VAL A 57 7.28 -6.09 -14.84
CA VAL A 57 6.04 -6.22 -15.61
C VAL A 57 4.94 -6.84 -14.75
N PHE A 58 5.24 -7.91 -14.02
CA PHE A 58 4.28 -8.56 -13.13
C PHE A 58 3.76 -7.61 -12.04
N VAL A 59 4.65 -6.88 -11.36
CA VAL A 59 4.28 -5.94 -10.29
C VAL A 59 3.40 -4.82 -10.81
N TYR A 60 3.79 -4.17 -11.93
CA TYR A 60 2.99 -3.09 -12.52
C TYR A 60 1.64 -3.59 -13.04
N THR A 61 1.59 -4.76 -13.67
CA THR A 61 0.34 -5.36 -14.12
C THR A 61 -0.59 -5.67 -12.94
N LEU A 62 -0.05 -6.26 -11.87
CA LEU A 62 -0.82 -6.56 -10.67
C LEU A 62 -1.35 -5.28 -10.01
N THR A 63 -0.52 -4.24 -9.93
CA THR A 63 -0.92 -2.94 -9.39
C THR A 63 -2.05 -2.33 -10.22
N GLY A 64 -1.95 -2.37 -11.55
CA GLY A 64 -3.01 -1.88 -12.45
C GLY A 64 -4.32 -2.64 -12.28
N LEU A 65 -4.26 -3.97 -12.18
CA LEU A 65 -5.44 -4.82 -11.93
C LEU A 65 -6.11 -4.47 -10.59
N LEU A 66 -5.33 -4.33 -9.52
CA LEU A 66 -5.86 -3.99 -8.20
C LEU A 66 -6.41 -2.57 -8.16
N ALA A 67 -5.79 -1.62 -8.86
CA ALA A 67 -6.31 -0.26 -9.01
C ALA A 67 -7.64 -0.24 -9.77
N GLY A 68 -7.74 -1.02 -10.86
CA GLY A 68 -8.99 -1.19 -11.60
C GLY A 68 -10.11 -1.80 -10.74
N LEU A 69 -9.81 -2.82 -9.95
CA LEU A 69 -10.76 -3.39 -8.99
C LEU A 69 -11.20 -2.35 -7.95
N GLY A 70 -10.28 -1.55 -7.43
CA GLY A 70 -10.58 -0.45 -6.52
C GLY A 70 -11.54 0.57 -7.13
N GLY A 71 -11.30 0.97 -8.39
CA GLY A 71 -12.19 1.87 -9.13
C GLY A 71 -13.60 1.33 -9.34
N VAL A 72 -13.72 0.03 -9.68
CA VAL A 72 -15.03 -0.63 -9.80
C VAL A 72 -15.76 -0.67 -8.46
N MET A 73 -15.06 -0.93 -7.36
CA MET A 73 -15.67 -0.93 -6.02
C MET A 73 -16.14 0.47 -5.63
N GLU A 74 -15.36 1.50 -5.90
CA GLU A 74 -15.69 2.91 -5.63
C GLU A 74 -16.93 3.33 -6.44
N ALA A 75 -16.96 3.07 -7.73
CA ALA A 75 -18.11 3.33 -8.59
C ALA A 75 -19.37 2.59 -8.14
N SER A 76 -19.22 1.34 -7.70
CA SER A 76 -20.33 0.55 -7.16
C SER A 76 -20.89 1.08 -5.84
N LEU A 77 -20.00 1.67 -5.00
CA LEU A 77 -20.39 2.23 -3.71
C LEU A 77 -21.18 3.54 -3.88
N HIS A 78 -20.74 4.39 -4.79
CA HIS A 78 -21.36 5.71 -5.02
C HIS A 78 -22.49 5.70 -6.06
N ILE A 79 -22.66 4.58 -6.80
CA ILE A 79 -23.64 4.42 -7.89
C ILE A 79 -23.49 5.53 -8.96
N THR A 80 -22.33 6.16 -9.03
CA THR A 80 -22.00 7.25 -9.95
C THR A 80 -20.55 7.10 -10.43
N GLY A 81 -20.30 7.47 -11.67
CA GLY A 81 -18.95 7.64 -12.22
C GLY A 81 -18.52 9.10 -12.12
N ASP A 82 -17.92 9.50 -11.00
CA ASP A 82 -17.34 10.84 -10.87
C ASP A 82 -15.88 10.79 -11.36
N PRO A 83 -15.49 11.59 -12.37
CA PRO A 83 -14.12 11.63 -12.86
C PRO A 83 -13.10 12.13 -11.82
N LYS A 84 -13.55 12.77 -10.74
CA LYS A 84 -12.73 13.19 -9.61
C LYS A 84 -12.66 12.15 -8.49
N SER A 85 -13.46 11.09 -8.57
CA SER A 85 -13.40 9.96 -7.64
C SER A 85 -12.03 9.29 -7.80
N GLY A 86 -11.29 9.21 -6.73
CA GLY A 86 -9.92 8.69 -6.77
C GLY A 86 -8.82 9.75 -6.68
N ASP A 87 -9.16 11.03 -6.72
CA ASP A 87 -8.19 12.10 -6.51
C ASP A 87 -7.49 11.91 -5.15
N LEU A 88 -6.15 11.86 -5.15
CA LEU A 88 -5.30 11.66 -3.97
C LEU A 88 -5.35 10.25 -3.31
N VAL A 89 -6.01 9.28 -3.92
CA VAL A 89 -5.99 7.91 -3.41
C VAL A 89 -4.55 7.38 -3.39
N GLU A 90 -3.72 7.74 -4.36
CA GLU A 90 -2.30 7.40 -4.40
C GLU A 90 -1.55 7.88 -3.15
N LEU A 91 -1.79 9.11 -2.68
CA LEU A 91 -1.16 9.62 -1.45
C LEU A 91 -1.63 8.87 -0.21
N LYS A 92 -2.91 8.55 -0.12
CA LYS A 92 -3.47 7.74 0.98
C LYS A 92 -2.84 6.34 1.01
N VAL A 93 -2.69 5.71 -0.16
CA VAL A 93 -2.08 4.38 -0.27
C VAL A 93 -0.60 4.42 0.09
N ILE A 94 0.16 5.39 -0.42
CA ILE A 94 1.57 5.58 -0.07
C ILE A 94 1.71 5.79 1.44
N ALA A 95 0.90 6.69 2.03
CA ALA A 95 0.90 6.92 3.47
C ALA A 95 0.62 5.63 4.25
N ALA A 96 -0.39 4.85 3.85
CA ALA A 96 -0.73 3.57 4.49
C ALA A 96 0.43 2.58 4.44
N VAL A 97 1.11 2.46 3.29
CA VAL A 97 2.22 1.52 3.08
C VAL A 97 3.43 1.93 3.92
N VAL A 98 3.77 3.23 3.96
CA VAL A 98 4.93 3.75 4.70
C VAL A 98 4.70 3.72 6.21
N VAL A 99 3.53 4.17 6.68
CA VAL A 99 3.11 4.07 8.08
C VAL A 99 3.06 2.61 8.53
N GLY A 100 2.69 1.70 7.63
CA GLY A 100 2.72 0.25 7.83
C GLY A 100 4.14 -0.34 7.92
N GLY A 101 5.20 0.47 7.77
CA GLY A 101 6.60 0.06 7.94
C GLY A 101 7.23 -0.55 6.69
N THR A 102 6.68 -0.30 5.52
CA THR A 102 7.34 -0.63 4.25
C THR A 102 8.32 0.48 3.89
N SER A 103 9.59 0.13 3.64
CA SER A 103 10.64 1.10 3.32
C SER A 103 10.47 1.66 1.91
N LEU A 104 10.55 2.97 1.76
CA LEU A 104 10.61 3.64 0.46
C LEU A 104 11.95 3.43 -0.27
N ALA A 105 13.00 3.05 0.45
CA ALA A 105 14.27 2.65 -0.15
C ALA A 105 14.19 1.29 -0.85
N GLY A 106 13.09 0.55 -0.66
CA GLY A 106 12.83 -0.74 -1.28
C GLY A 106 13.38 -1.94 -0.51
N GLY A 107 13.04 -3.14 -0.97
CA GLY A 107 13.54 -4.41 -0.44
C GLY A 107 13.00 -4.85 0.92
N GLN A 108 12.22 -4.02 1.61
CA GLN A 108 11.69 -4.31 2.94
C GLN A 108 10.23 -3.87 3.07
N GLY A 109 9.42 -4.71 3.67
CA GLY A 109 8.00 -4.44 3.93
C GLY A 109 7.26 -5.70 4.36
N ARG A 110 6.04 -5.52 4.87
CA ARG A 110 5.16 -6.63 5.29
C ARG A 110 3.72 -6.30 4.97
N ILE A 111 2.99 -7.24 4.39
CA ILE A 111 1.57 -7.07 4.05
C ILE A 111 0.72 -6.77 5.30
N LEU A 112 0.98 -7.44 6.43
CA LEU A 112 0.28 -7.16 7.69
C LEU A 112 0.54 -5.74 8.19
N GLY A 113 1.78 -5.23 8.03
CA GLY A 113 2.09 -3.83 8.33
C GLY A 113 1.26 -2.87 7.47
N THR A 114 1.21 -3.12 6.18
CA THR A 114 0.39 -2.31 5.24
C THR A 114 -1.10 -2.34 5.62
N LEU A 115 -1.63 -3.48 6.06
CA LEU A 115 -3.01 -3.58 6.52
C LEU A 115 -3.26 -2.67 7.75
N ILE A 116 -2.36 -2.71 8.74
CA ILE A 116 -2.44 -1.86 9.93
C ILE A 116 -2.33 -0.38 9.52
N GLY A 117 -1.39 -0.04 8.64
CA GLY A 117 -1.23 1.31 8.11
C GLY A 117 -2.49 1.80 7.38
N ALA A 118 -3.13 0.94 6.60
CA ALA A 118 -4.40 1.26 5.93
C ALA A 118 -5.52 1.59 6.94
N PHE A 119 -5.63 0.83 8.04
CA PHE A 119 -6.58 1.15 9.11
C PHE A 119 -6.26 2.48 9.79
N ILE A 120 -4.99 2.77 10.08
CA ILE A 120 -4.57 4.06 10.66
C ILE A 120 -4.98 5.21 9.74
N ILE A 121 -4.67 5.12 8.44
CA ILE A 121 -5.03 6.16 7.47
C ILE A 121 -6.55 6.28 7.32
N ALA A 122 -7.30 5.18 7.37
CA ALA A 122 -8.76 5.21 7.35
C ALA A 122 -9.35 5.93 8.56
N VAL A 123 -8.81 5.71 9.76
CA VAL A 123 -9.23 6.40 10.98
C VAL A 123 -8.91 7.90 10.89
N ILE A 124 -7.72 8.28 10.43
CA ILE A 124 -7.32 9.68 10.21
C ILE A 124 -8.29 10.35 9.21
N ASN A 125 -8.55 9.68 8.07
CA ASN A 125 -9.47 10.19 7.05
C ASN A 125 -10.88 10.41 7.60
N ASN A 126 -11.40 9.44 8.33
CA ASN A 126 -12.72 9.55 8.97
C ASN A 126 -12.76 10.67 10.00
N GLY A 127 -11.73 10.81 10.82
CA GLY A 127 -11.60 11.90 11.79
C GLY A 127 -11.61 13.29 11.12
N MET A 128 -10.85 13.45 10.04
CA MET A 128 -10.83 14.72 9.27
C MET A 128 -12.20 15.05 8.66
N ASN A 129 -12.90 14.04 8.13
CA ASN A 129 -14.24 14.25 7.58
C ASN A 129 -15.25 14.63 8.65
N LEU A 130 -15.20 14.01 9.83
CA LEU A 130 -16.09 14.33 10.96
C LEU A 130 -15.85 15.73 11.53
N THR A 131 -14.61 16.21 11.50
CA THR A 131 -14.23 17.55 11.96
C THR A 131 -14.39 18.63 10.89
N GLY A 132 -14.85 18.28 9.70
CA GLY A 132 -15.10 19.24 8.62
C GLY A 132 -13.83 19.84 8.01
N VAL A 133 -12.70 19.13 8.08
CA VAL A 133 -11.44 19.60 7.50
C VAL A 133 -11.56 19.66 5.98
N GLU A 134 -11.26 20.82 5.38
CA GLU A 134 -11.30 21.02 3.93
C GLU A 134 -10.36 20.06 3.18
N SER A 135 -10.76 19.67 1.96
CA SER A 135 -9.99 18.74 1.12
C SER A 135 -8.55 19.20 0.88
N HIS A 136 -8.30 20.50 0.78
CA HIS A 136 -6.94 21.02 0.62
C HIS A 136 -6.07 20.79 1.86
N MET A 137 -6.62 20.98 3.06
CA MET A 137 -5.93 20.68 4.31
C MET A 137 -5.68 19.19 4.50
N GLN A 138 -6.59 18.34 4.06
CA GLN A 138 -6.36 16.89 4.08
C GLN A 138 -5.13 16.50 3.28
N LYS A 139 -4.88 17.15 2.13
CA LYS A 139 -3.65 16.94 1.31
C LYS A 139 -2.38 17.26 2.10
N VAL A 140 -2.37 18.38 2.79
CA VAL A 140 -1.23 18.80 3.63
C VAL A 140 -0.99 17.80 4.76
N ILE A 141 -2.06 17.34 5.41
CA ILE A 141 -1.96 16.35 6.49
C ILE A 141 -1.39 15.03 5.99
N TYR A 142 -1.86 14.51 4.85
CA TYR A 142 -1.28 13.28 4.27
C TYR A 142 0.18 13.47 3.88
N GLY A 143 0.54 14.61 3.29
CA GLY A 143 1.94 14.95 2.99
C GLY A 143 2.81 14.96 4.24
N ALA A 144 2.33 15.58 5.33
CA ALA A 144 3.03 15.61 6.61
C ALA A 144 3.18 14.21 7.22
N VAL A 145 2.15 13.38 7.19
CA VAL A 145 2.20 11.98 7.68
C VAL A 145 3.24 11.17 6.90
N ILE A 146 3.28 11.30 5.58
CA ILE A 146 4.28 10.62 4.74
C ILE A 146 5.67 11.12 5.11
N LEU A 147 5.88 12.42 5.23
CA LEU A 147 7.18 13.02 5.55
C LEU A 147 7.70 12.53 6.91
N VAL A 148 6.87 12.52 7.94
CA VAL A 148 7.23 12.01 9.27
C VAL A 148 7.58 10.52 9.21
N ALA A 149 6.78 9.72 8.51
CA ALA A 149 7.03 8.29 8.38
C ALA A 149 8.35 8.00 7.63
N VAL A 150 8.66 8.77 6.58
CA VAL A 150 9.94 8.67 5.84
C VAL A 150 11.12 9.07 6.71
N LEU A 151 11.00 10.14 7.50
CA LEU A 151 12.07 10.56 8.42
C LEU A 151 12.37 9.48 9.46
N ILE A 152 11.33 8.85 10.00
CA ILE A 152 11.48 7.72 10.94
C ILE A 152 12.18 6.53 10.27
N ASP A 153 11.82 6.18 9.03
CA ASP A 153 12.46 5.09 8.27
C ASP A 153 13.95 5.40 8.01
N GLN A 154 14.27 6.61 7.58
CA GLN A 154 15.65 7.05 7.35
C GLN A 154 16.48 7.06 8.64
N LEU A 155 15.94 7.56 9.74
CA LEU A 155 16.61 7.52 11.04
C LEU A 155 16.90 6.09 11.47
N LYS A 156 15.95 5.19 11.31
CA LYS A 156 16.12 3.76 11.62
C LYS A 156 17.24 3.13 10.80
N ILE A 157 17.28 3.40 9.49
CA ILE A 157 18.36 2.91 8.61
C ILE A 157 19.71 3.47 9.03
N HIS A 158 19.78 4.75 9.36
CA HIS A 158 21.02 5.40 9.81
C HIS A 158 21.54 4.81 11.12
N LEU A 159 20.67 4.62 12.10
CA LEU A 159 21.04 4.01 13.39
C LEU A 159 21.50 2.55 13.24
N MET A 160 20.88 1.78 12.34
CA MET A 160 21.32 0.41 12.06
C MET A 160 22.72 0.36 11.42
N LYS A 161 23.08 1.34 10.58
CA LYS A 161 24.41 1.46 9.99
C LYS A 161 25.47 1.79 11.06
N LEU A 162 25.17 2.70 12.00
CA LEU A 162 26.09 3.07 13.08
C LEU A 162 26.36 1.92 14.06
N LYS A 163 25.40 1.03 14.28
CA LYS A 163 25.54 -0.12 15.19
C LYS A 163 26.37 -1.28 14.58
N LYS A 164 26.72 -1.20 13.32
CA LYS A 164 27.46 -2.24 12.58
C LYS A 164 28.98 -1.96 12.52
N TYR A 165 29.41 -0.82 13.05
CA TYR A 165 30.79 -0.41 13.31
C TYR A 165 31.05 -0.40 14.83
#